data_598c81e375e80be07125a95f833e120b
#
_entry.id   598c81e375e80be07125a95f833e120b
#
_cell.length_a   1.000
_cell.length_b   1.000
_cell.length_c   1.000
_cell.angle_alpha   90.00
_cell.angle_beta   90.00
_cell.angle_gamma   90.00
#
_symmetry.space_group_name_H-M   'P 1'
#
loop_
_entity.id
_entity.type
_entity.pdbx_description
1 polymer ?
#
loop_
_entity_poly.entity_id
_entity_poly.type
_entity_poly.pdbx_seq_one_letter_code
_entity_poly.pdbx_strand_id
1 'polypeptide(L)'
;MNFTSASSPTMNGKMPHIQCTAEEIGEIVLLPGDPGRVAMFEDLLEDYKIISNYREYVVGTGYYNGIKVTVCSTGIGGPSTEIAVLQLIALGAKALIRIGGTGVMKEDVPCGAMVLNTGAVRKGGASCFYAPSEYPALASFEVLDCLKRACEERKNEYSMGICMSVGSFYHGQGRQMPFETGYDENAVLEQYEKWNILNMEMEAETIFTLASLNNVLSGSICAVHCNRITDQWLVDFEPAQKEMCRTALAAGEKLYKEYLHRK
;
A
#
# COMPACT_ATOMS: atom_id res chain seq x y z
N MET A 1 -21.71 -14.63 -28.34
CA MET A 1 -20.64 -14.64 -27.28
C MET A 1 -19.51 -13.77 -27.80
N ASN A 2 -19.03 -12.81 -26.99
CA ASN A 2 -17.88 -11.98 -27.34
C ASN A 2 -16.66 -12.55 -26.64
N PHE A 3 -15.58 -12.73 -27.37
CA PHE A 3 -14.30 -13.23 -26.85
C PHE A 3 -13.22 -12.16 -27.00
N THR A 4 -12.32 -12.06 -26.04
CA THR A 4 -11.08 -11.30 -26.10
C THR A 4 -9.88 -12.24 -25.99
N SER A 5 -8.66 -11.72 -26.10
CA SER A 5 -7.44 -12.53 -25.97
C SER A 5 -7.32 -13.11 -24.56
N ALA A 6 -7.08 -14.41 -24.43
CA ALA A 6 -6.77 -15.04 -23.14
C ALA A 6 -5.38 -14.62 -22.60
N SER A 7 -4.44 -14.28 -23.49
CA SER A 7 -3.08 -13.84 -23.12
C SER A 7 -3.01 -12.35 -22.76
N SER A 8 -3.97 -11.55 -23.26
CA SER A 8 -4.09 -10.12 -22.98
C SER A 8 -5.56 -9.76 -22.79
N PRO A 9 -6.17 -10.17 -21.67
CA PRO A 9 -7.61 -10.04 -21.50
C PRO A 9 -8.02 -8.59 -21.27
N THR A 10 -9.15 -8.22 -21.90
CA THR A 10 -9.84 -6.95 -21.66
C THR A 10 -11.34 -7.20 -21.51
N MET A 11 -12.02 -6.33 -20.78
CA MET A 11 -13.48 -6.36 -20.64
C MET A 11 -14.04 -5.02 -21.13
N ASN A 12 -14.73 -5.04 -22.28
CA ASN A 12 -15.31 -3.84 -22.90
C ASN A 12 -14.27 -2.73 -23.15
N GLY A 13 -13.04 -3.08 -23.54
CA GLY A 13 -11.94 -2.14 -23.78
C GLY A 13 -11.23 -1.63 -22.52
N LYS A 14 -11.60 -2.11 -21.35
CA LYS A 14 -10.99 -1.77 -20.06
C LYS A 14 -10.13 -2.91 -19.50
N MET A 15 -9.27 -2.60 -18.55
CA MET A 15 -8.54 -3.62 -17.79
C MET A 15 -9.50 -4.59 -17.09
N PRO A 16 -9.21 -5.89 -17.05
CA PRO A 16 -10.21 -6.89 -16.68
C PRO A 16 -10.63 -6.88 -15.22
N HIS A 17 -9.79 -6.38 -14.31
CA HIS A 17 -10.09 -6.35 -12.88
C HIS A 17 -10.39 -4.94 -12.37
N ILE A 18 -9.48 -3.98 -12.57
CA ILE A 18 -9.71 -2.60 -12.11
C ILE A 18 -10.73 -1.83 -12.98
N GLN A 19 -11.10 -2.37 -14.14
CA GLN A 19 -12.16 -1.86 -15.04
C GLN A 19 -12.00 -0.38 -15.41
N CYS A 20 -10.77 0.04 -15.67
CA CYS A 20 -10.41 1.42 -16.04
C CYS A 20 -9.69 1.49 -17.39
N THR A 21 -9.65 2.69 -17.95
CA THR A 21 -8.79 3.09 -19.08
C THR A 21 -7.70 4.03 -18.62
N ALA A 22 -6.72 4.32 -19.50
CA ALA A 22 -5.62 5.24 -19.19
C ALA A 22 -6.09 6.67 -18.91
N GLU A 23 -7.15 7.14 -19.59
CA GLU A 23 -7.69 8.48 -19.41
C GLU A 23 -8.43 8.65 -18.07
N GLU A 24 -8.88 7.55 -17.47
CA GLU A 24 -9.65 7.54 -16.22
C GLU A 24 -8.74 7.61 -14.98
N ILE A 25 -7.44 7.30 -15.09
CA ILE A 25 -6.50 7.33 -13.95
C ILE A 25 -5.53 8.50 -13.98
N GLY A 26 -4.97 8.83 -12.81
CA GLY A 26 -3.86 9.78 -12.63
C GLY A 26 -2.50 9.09 -12.60
N GLU A 27 -1.43 9.86 -12.76
CA GLU A 27 -0.05 9.37 -12.65
C GLU A 27 0.32 8.99 -11.20
N ILE A 28 -0.30 9.63 -10.20
CA ILE A 28 -0.19 9.29 -8.78
C ILE A 28 -1.36 8.38 -8.40
N VAL A 29 -1.03 7.21 -7.88
CA VAL A 29 -2.05 6.24 -7.42
C VAL A 29 -1.81 5.89 -5.95
N LEU A 30 -2.84 6.07 -5.13
CA LEU A 30 -2.86 5.65 -3.74
C LEU A 30 -3.52 4.25 -3.64
N LEU A 31 -2.87 3.35 -2.91
CA LEU A 31 -3.23 1.93 -2.86
C LEU A 31 -3.64 1.50 -1.44
N PRO A 32 -4.91 1.68 -1.02
CA PRO A 32 -5.43 1.01 0.16
C PRO A 32 -5.67 -0.48 -0.10
N GLY A 33 -5.54 -1.32 0.93
CA GLY A 33 -6.01 -2.72 0.86
C GLY A 33 -7.53 -2.81 0.90
N ASP A 34 -8.15 -1.99 1.75
CA ASP A 34 -9.58 -1.97 2.02
C ASP A 34 -10.35 -1.14 0.96
N PRO A 35 -11.33 -1.74 0.26
CA PRO A 35 -12.24 -1.01 -0.64
C PRO A 35 -12.99 0.14 0.04
N GLY A 36 -13.36 -0.01 1.32
CA GLY A 36 -14.06 1.03 2.08
C GLY A 36 -13.23 2.31 2.25
N ARG A 37 -11.89 2.20 2.25
CA ARG A 37 -11.01 3.36 2.37
C ARG A 37 -11.01 4.25 1.12
N VAL A 38 -11.41 3.73 -0.03
CA VAL A 38 -11.55 4.51 -1.27
C VAL A 38 -12.59 5.60 -1.11
N ALA A 39 -13.68 5.36 -0.38
CA ALA A 39 -14.73 6.35 -0.11
C ALA A 39 -14.24 7.51 0.78
N MET A 40 -13.19 7.32 1.60
CA MET A 40 -12.64 8.40 2.45
C MET A 40 -12.08 9.58 1.65
N PHE A 41 -11.89 9.42 0.35
CA PHE A 41 -11.34 10.46 -0.52
C PHE A 41 -12.39 11.39 -1.11
N GLU A 42 -13.69 11.11 -0.90
CA GLU A 42 -14.80 11.96 -1.36
C GLU A 42 -14.71 13.39 -0.79
N ASP A 43 -14.33 13.52 0.47
CA ASP A 43 -14.13 14.81 1.13
C ASP A 43 -12.72 15.41 0.96
N LEU A 44 -11.81 14.71 0.29
CA LEU A 44 -10.39 15.08 0.18
C LEU A 44 -9.97 15.48 -1.24
N LEU A 45 -10.73 15.07 -2.25
CA LEU A 45 -10.45 15.34 -3.66
C LEU A 45 -11.57 16.11 -4.32
N GLU A 46 -11.20 17.09 -5.13
CA GLU A 46 -12.12 17.84 -5.98
C GLU A 46 -12.59 16.95 -7.15
N ASP A 47 -13.84 17.09 -7.59
CA ASP A 47 -14.45 16.33 -8.69
C ASP A 47 -14.29 14.81 -8.57
N TYR A 48 -14.27 14.32 -7.33
CA TYR A 48 -14.06 12.90 -7.06
C TYR A 48 -15.21 12.03 -7.59
N LYS A 49 -14.84 10.93 -8.25
CA LYS A 49 -15.80 9.96 -8.80
C LYS A 49 -15.29 8.53 -8.59
N ILE A 50 -16.18 7.63 -8.22
CA ILE A 50 -15.92 6.19 -8.31
C ILE A 50 -16.02 5.80 -9.78
N ILE A 51 -14.91 5.34 -10.35
CA ILE A 51 -14.77 4.93 -11.75
C ILE A 51 -15.23 3.47 -11.93
N SER A 52 -14.86 2.63 -10.99
CA SER A 52 -15.24 1.22 -11.01
C SER A 52 -15.36 0.66 -9.60
N ASN A 53 -16.18 -0.39 -9.49
CA ASN A 53 -16.33 -1.19 -8.27
C ASN A 53 -16.56 -2.64 -8.72
N TYR A 54 -15.48 -3.44 -8.74
CA TYR A 54 -15.52 -4.82 -9.20
C TYR A 54 -14.61 -5.69 -8.34
N ARG A 55 -15.16 -6.72 -7.72
CA ARG A 55 -14.48 -7.56 -6.72
C ARG A 55 -13.94 -6.70 -5.57
N GLU A 56 -12.69 -6.95 -5.18
CA GLU A 56 -11.94 -6.15 -4.18
C GLU A 56 -11.40 -4.82 -4.73
N TYR A 57 -11.52 -4.57 -6.04
CA TYR A 57 -10.98 -3.38 -6.70
C TYR A 57 -12.04 -2.30 -6.85
N VAL A 58 -11.98 -1.33 -5.98
CA VAL A 58 -12.72 -0.06 -6.11
C VAL A 58 -11.76 1.01 -6.57
N VAL A 59 -12.08 1.70 -7.65
CA VAL A 59 -11.24 2.76 -8.20
C VAL A 59 -12.00 4.08 -8.16
N GLY A 60 -11.42 5.08 -7.51
CA GLY A 60 -11.88 6.45 -7.49
C GLY A 60 -10.81 7.39 -8.03
N THR A 61 -11.21 8.44 -8.71
CA THR A 61 -10.31 9.46 -9.27
C THR A 61 -10.89 10.84 -9.02
N GLY A 62 -10.04 11.80 -8.67
CA GLY A 62 -10.36 13.20 -8.47
C GLY A 62 -9.11 14.06 -8.57
N TYR A 63 -9.20 15.30 -8.09
CA TYR A 63 -8.08 16.24 -8.14
C TYR A 63 -7.69 16.70 -6.75
N TYR A 64 -6.39 16.79 -6.50
CA TYR A 64 -5.80 17.39 -5.31
C TYR A 64 -4.90 18.55 -5.74
N ASN A 65 -5.29 19.78 -5.42
CA ASN A 65 -4.57 20.99 -5.85
C ASN A 65 -4.28 21.01 -7.37
N GLY A 66 -5.28 20.62 -8.19
CA GLY A 66 -5.19 20.55 -9.64
C GLY A 66 -4.43 19.35 -10.20
N ILE A 67 -3.92 18.44 -9.37
CA ILE A 67 -3.23 17.22 -9.76
C ILE A 67 -4.23 16.06 -9.76
N LYS A 68 -4.33 15.34 -10.87
CA LYS A 68 -5.18 14.13 -10.95
C LYS A 68 -4.59 13.00 -10.12
N VAL A 69 -5.34 12.53 -9.13
CA VAL A 69 -4.98 11.44 -8.23
C VAL A 69 -6.00 10.33 -8.35
N THR A 70 -5.51 9.09 -8.42
CA THR A 70 -6.35 7.89 -8.37
C THR A 70 -6.16 7.17 -7.05
N VAL A 71 -7.23 6.62 -6.53
CA VAL A 71 -7.23 5.72 -5.38
C VAL A 71 -7.78 4.38 -5.84
N CYS A 72 -7.01 3.31 -5.69
CA CYS A 72 -7.42 1.97 -6.11
C CYS A 72 -7.20 0.98 -4.98
N SER A 73 -8.26 0.32 -4.51
CA SER A 73 -8.09 -0.75 -3.52
C SER A 73 -7.43 -1.97 -4.16
N THR A 74 -6.56 -2.62 -3.38
CA THR A 74 -5.80 -3.79 -3.84
C THR A 74 -6.36 -5.11 -3.32
N GLY A 75 -7.30 -5.07 -2.36
CA GLY A 75 -7.59 -6.24 -1.55
C GLY A 75 -6.45 -6.56 -0.58
N ILE A 76 -6.43 -7.76 -0.03
CA ILE A 76 -5.45 -8.22 0.96
C ILE A 76 -4.45 -9.17 0.31
N GLY A 77 -3.17 -8.88 0.52
CA GLY A 77 -2.07 -9.77 0.18
C GLY A 77 -1.52 -9.64 -1.24
N GLY A 78 -0.36 -10.26 -1.46
CA GLY A 78 0.43 -10.13 -2.69
C GLY A 78 -0.31 -10.46 -3.98
N PRO A 79 -1.02 -11.59 -4.10
CA PRO A 79 -1.69 -11.99 -5.34
C PRO A 79 -2.75 -11.00 -5.83
N SER A 80 -3.55 -10.45 -4.91
CA SER A 80 -4.55 -9.44 -5.23
C SER A 80 -3.89 -8.11 -5.61
N THR A 81 -2.87 -7.71 -4.86
CA THR A 81 -2.09 -6.49 -5.10
C THR A 81 -1.36 -6.52 -6.45
N GLU A 82 -0.80 -7.66 -6.82
CA GLU A 82 -0.10 -7.87 -8.09
C GLU A 82 -0.98 -7.51 -9.28
N ILE A 83 -2.22 -7.98 -9.30
CA ILE A 83 -3.19 -7.71 -10.36
C ILE A 83 -3.46 -6.21 -10.51
N ALA A 84 -3.75 -5.52 -9.41
CA ALA A 84 -4.01 -4.09 -9.43
C ALA A 84 -2.79 -3.29 -9.90
N VAL A 85 -1.61 -3.58 -9.33
CA VAL A 85 -0.36 -2.88 -9.62
C VAL A 85 0.01 -2.97 -11.10
N LEU A 86 0.01 -4.15 -11.68
CA LEU A 86 0.38 -4.33 -13.09
C LEU A 86 -0.63 -3.68 -14.04
N GLN A 87 -1.92 -3.75 -13.74
CA GLN A 87 -2.93 -3.08 -14.55
C GLN A 87 -2.82 -1.55 -14.46
N LEU A 88 -2.54 -0.98 -13.29
CA LEU A 88 -2.31 0.45 -13.12
C LEU A 88 -1.03 0.92 -13.85
N ILE A 89 0.05 0.16 -13.76
CA ILE A 89 1.29 0.43 -14.52
C ILE A 89 1.01 0.41 -16.02
N ALA A 90 0.29 -0.59 -16.51
CA ALA A 90 -0.08 -0.69 -17.92
C ALA A 90 -0.95 0.47 -18.41
N LEU A 91 -1.73 1.10 -17.52
CA LEU A 91 -2.52 2.29 -17.80
C LEU A 91 -1.73 3.61 -17.67
N GLY A 92 -0.46 3.57 -17.23
CA GLY A 92 0.41 4.74 -17.21
C GLY A 92 0.64 5.37 -15.82
N ALA A 93 0.33 4.67 -14.73
CA ALA A 93 0.72 5.11 -13.39
C ALA A 93 2.24 5.30 -13.31
N LYS A 94 2.69 6.41 -12.70
CA LYS A 94 4.11 6.76 -12.53
C LYS A 94 4.58 6.64 -11.08
N ALA A 95 3.64 6.70 -10.14
CA ALA A 95 3.95 6.52 -8.73
C ALA A 95 2.81 5.77 -8.02
N LEU A 96 3.19 4.78 -7.22
CA LEU A 96 2.30 3.90 -6.47
C LEU A 96 2.60 4.07 -4.98
N ILE A 97 1.66 4.61 -4.21
CA ILE A 97 1.82 4.84 -2.77
C ILE A 97 0.83 3.97 -2.01
N ARG A 98 1.34 2.95 -1.33
CA ARG A 98 0.53 2.14 -0.42
C ARG A 98 0.09 2.98 0.78
N ILE A 99 -1.19 2.91 1.10
CA ILE A 99 -1.80 3.49 2.30
C ILE A 99 -2.50 2.38 3.09
N GLY A 100 -1.89 1.92 4.17
CA GLY A 100 -2.31 0.68 4.85
C GLY A 100 -2.51 0.81 6.36
N GLY A 101 -3.04 -0.26 6.96
CA GLY A 101 -2.95 -0.50 8.39
C GLY A 101 -1.78 -1.43 8.69
N THR A 102 -1.19 -1.33 9.88
CA THR A 102 -0.06 -2.17 10.27
C THR A 102 -0.03 -2.49 11.75
N GLY A 103 0.65 -3.58 12.10
CA GLY A 103 1.07 -3.89 13.47
C GLY A 103 2.55 -3.64 13.64
N VAL A 104 2.94 -2.83 14.66
CA VAL A 104 4.34 -2.52 14.92
C VAL A 104 4.98 -3.53 15.87
N MET A 105 6.32 -3.64 15.77
CA MET A 105 7.21 -4.52 16.55
C MET A 105 8.17 -3.72 17.43
N LYS A 106 7.80 -2.49 17.80
CA LYS A 106 8.59 -1.60 18.67
C LYS A 106 7.70 -1.04 19.77
N GLU A 107 8.13 -1.18 21.03
CA GLU A 107 7.36 -0.77 22.19
C GLU A 107 7.04 0.72 22.19
N ASP A 108 7.99 1.53 21.75
CA ASP A 108 7.95 3.00 21.74
C ASP A 108 7.14 3.62 20.58
N VAL A 109 6.61 2.80 19.66
CA VAL A 109 5.76 3.29 18.57
C VAL A 109 4.28 3.13 18.93
N PRO A 110 3.56 4.23 19.21
CA PRO A 110 2.18 4.14 19.66
C PRO A 110 1.19 3.78 18.55
N CYS A 111 0.05 3.21 18.93
CA CYS A 111 -1.08 3.06 18.03
C CYS A 111 -1.58 4.43 17.54
N GLY A 112 -1.90 4.54 16.28
CA GLY A 112 -2.29 5.78 15.61
C GLY A 112 -1.13 6.55 14.95
N ALA A 113 0.13 6.26 15.31
CA ALA A 113 1.29 6.82 14.62
C ALA A 113 1.40 6.33 13.17
N MET A 114 2.24 6.98 12.36
CA MET A 114 2.53 6.58 10.99
C MET A 114 3.80 5.75 10.91
N VAL A 115 3.83 4.80 9.99
CA VAL A 115 5.05 4.05 9.62
C VAL A 115 5.32 4.24 8.15
N LEU A 116 6.55 4.66 7.81
CA LEU A 116 7.06 4.75 6.45
C LEU A 116 7.98 3.57 6.19
N ASN A 117 7.59 2.67 5.27
CA ASN A 117 8.39 1.49 4.98
C ASN A 117 9.51 1.83 3.99
N THR A 118 10.77 1.70 4.43
CA THR A 118 11.96 1.91 3.60
C THR A 118 12.25 0.73 2.67
N GLY A 119 11.81 -0.45 3.07
CA GLY A 119 11.89 -1.69 2.33
C GLY A 119 11.03 -2.76 2.98
N ALA A 120 10.91 -3.89 2.32
CA ALA A 120 10.08 -5.00 2.78
C ALA A 120 10.79 -6.35 2.64
N VAL A 121 10.66 -7.20 3.66
CA VAL A 121 11.03 -8.62 3.54
C VAL A 121 9.98 -9.32 2.69
N ARG A 122 10.42 -10.04 1.65
CA ARG A 122 9.56 -10.65 0.62
C ARG A 122 9.03 -12.02 1.07
N LYS A 123 7.92 -12.01 1.80
CA LYS A 123 7.15 -13.22 2.18
C LYS A 123 5.66 -13.14 1.79
N GLY A 124 5.30 -12.20 0.91
CA GLY A 124 3.93 -12.02 0.39
C GLY A 124 3.52 -13.02 -0.69
N GLY A 125 4.50 -13.59 -1.40
CA GLY A 125 4.33 -14.69 -2.34
C GLY A 125 4.27 -14.31 -3.82
N ALA A 126 3.58 -13.23 -4.23
CA ALA A 126 3.40 -12.89 -5.64
C ALA A 126 4.68 -12.44 -6.33
N SER A 127 5.49 -11.63 -5.69
CA SER A 127 6.70 -11.05 -6.29
C SER A 127 7.77 -12.09 -6.67
N CYS A 128 7.74 -13.29 -6.08
CA CYS A 128 8.69 -14.36 -6.39
C CYS A 128 8.56 -14.91 -7.83
N PHE A 129 7.42 -14.67 -8.49
CA PHE A 129 7.23 -15.03 -9.89
C PHE A 129 7.88 -14.04 -10.87
N TYR A 130 8.31 -12.86 -10.40
CA TYR A 130 8.87 -11.78 -11.21
C TYR A 130 10.36 -11.55 -10.97
N ALA A 131 10.83 -11.82 -9.77
CA ALA A 131 12.23 -11.63 -9.40
C ALA A 131 12.68 -12.68 -8.37
N PRO A 132 13.98 -13.10 -8.39
CA PRO A 132 14.50 -14.05 -7.41
C PRO A 132 14.43 -13.48 -5.98
N SER A 133 14.58 -14.35 -4.97
CA SER A 133 14.48 -13.98 -3.55
C SER A 133 15.45 -12.88 -3.13
N GLU A 134 16.61 -12.83 -3.76
CA GLU A 134 17.71 -11.88 -3.52
C GLU A 134 17.42 -10.48 -4.06
N TYR A 135 16.43 -10.33 -4.94
CA TYR A 135 16.03 -9.00 -5.44
C TYR A 135 15.38 -8.20 -4.32
N PRO A 136 15.90 -7.00 -3.98
CA PRO A 136 15.42 -6.24 -2.84
C PRO A 136 14.07 -5.57 -3.16
N ALA A 137 13.13 -5.64 -2.22
CA ALA A 137 11.90 -4.85 -2.25
C ALA A 137 12.13 -3.54 -1.50
N LEU A 138 12.49 -2.48 -2.22
CA LEU A 138 12.81 -1.16 -1.65
C LEU A 138 11.80 -0.11 -2.11
N ALA A 139 11.44 0.80 -1.21
CA ALA A 139 10.73 2.01 -1.58
C ALA A 139 11.67 2.96 -2.36
N SER A 140 11.10 3.76 -3.27
CA SER A 140 11.83 4.81 -3.98
C SER A 140 12.18 5.94 -3.02
N PHE A 141 13.42 6.43 -3.09
CA PHE A 141 13.90 7.52 -2.24
C PHE A 141 13.00 8.76 -2.36
N GLU A 142 12.60 9.10 -3.57
CA GLU A 142 11.76 10.27 -3.89
C GLU A 142 10.41 10.21 -3.18
N VAL A 143 9.81 9.03 -3.14
CA VAL A 143 8.52 8.82 -2.45
C VAL A 143 8.71 8.90 -0.94
N LEU A 144 9.77 8.27 -0.41
CA LEU A 144 10.07 8.30 1.02
C LEU A 144 10.35 9.73 1.51
N ASP A 145 11.14 10.51 0.76
CA ASP A 145 11.42 11.92 1.08
C ASP A 145 10.13 12.75 1.12
N CYS A 146 9.27 12.61 0.12
CA CYS A 146 7.99 13.31 0.09
C CYS A 146 7.06 12.88 1.24
N LEU A 147 6.98 11.60 1.56
CA LEU A 147 6.18 11.08 2.69
C LEU A 147 6.71 11.61 4.03
N LYS A 148 8.03 11.56 4.23
CA LYS A 148 8.69 12.08 5.44
C LYS A 148 8.38 13.57 5.63
N ARG A 149 8.61 14.39 4.62
CA ARG A 149 8.33 15.84 4.69
C ARG A 149 6.84 16.12 4.93
N ALA A 150 5.95 15.34 4.32
CA ALA A 150 4.51 15.48 4.56
C ALA A 150 4.14 15.14 6.02
N CYS A 151 4.74 14.11 6.62
CA CYS A 151 4.56 13.81 8.05
C CYS A 151 5.04 14.95 8.94
N GLU A 152 6.21 15.50 8.65
CA GLU A 152 6.82 16.61 9.43
C GLU A 152 5.97 17.89 9.36
N GLU A 153 5.52 18.28 8.16
CA GLU A 153 4.68 19.46 7.96
C GLU A 153 3.31 19.36 8.63
N ARG A 154 2.75 18.13 8.63
CA ARG A 154 1.48 17.82 9.29
C ARG A 154 1.62 17.50 10.77
N LYS A 155 2.87 17.46 11.28
CA LYS A 155 3.19 17.15 12.68
C LYS A 155 2.72 15.75 13.10
N ASN A 156 2.74 14.81 12.18
CA ASN A 156 2.44 13.42 12.48
C ASN A 156 3.63 12.77 13.19
N GLU A 157 3.34 12.01 14.24
CA GLU A 157 4.32 11.10 14.80
C GLU A 157 4.57 9.96 13.80
N TYR A 158 5.84 9.69 13.45
CA TYR A 158 6.17 8.66 12.49
C TYR A 158 7.48 7.94 12.80
N SER A 159 7.57 6.70 12.35
CA SER A 159 8.78 5.88 12.35
C SER A 159 9.10 5.38 10.96
N MET A 160 10.38 5.12 10.68
CA MET A 160 10.83 4.61 9.39
C MET A 160 11.61 3.32 9.57
N GLY A 161 11.37 2.32 8.73
CA GLY A 161 12.09 1.05 8.82
C GLY A 161 11.61 0.00 7.84
N ILE A 162 12.15 -1.21 7.98
CA ILE A 162 11.83 -2.37 7.16
C ILE A 162 10.57 -3.04 7.71
N CYS A 163 9.60 -3.33 6.84
CA CYS A 163 8.45 -4.14 7.20
C CYS A 163 8.66 -5.63 6.86
N MET A 164 7.94 -6.48 7.56
CA MET A 164 7.67 -7.84 7.14
C MET A 164 6.41 -7.83 6.29
N SER A 165 6.55 -8.06 4.99
CA SER A 165 5.43 -8.22 4.09
C SER A 165 5.15 -9.70 3.93
N VAL A 166 4.08 -10.19 4.57
CA VAL A 166 3.84 -11.63 4.72
C VAL A 166 2.43 -12.03 4.27
N GLY A 167 2.32 -13.13 3.52
CA GLY A 167 1.07 -13.65 2.98
C GLY A 167 0.17 -14.37 3.99
N SER A 168 0.41 -14.23 5.29
CA SER A 168 -0.37 -14.85 6.37
C SER A 168 -0.64 -13.85 7.48
N PHE A 169 -1.93 -13.58 7.74
CA PHE A 169 -2.34 -12.67 8.82
C PHE A 169 -2.20 -13.29 10.22
N TYR A 170 -2.49 -14.59 10.35
CA TYR A 170 -2.44 -15.29 11.64
C TYR A 170 -1.04 -15.76 11.95
N HIS A 171 -0.67 -16.96 11.55
CA HIS A 171 0.62 -17.55 11.90
C HIS A 171 1.81 -16.70 11.39
N GLY A 172 1.78 -16.21 10.15
CA GLY A 172 2.87 -15.40 9.60
C GLY A 172 3.08 -14.06 10.31
N GLN A 173 2.13 -13.61 11.12
CA GLN A 173 2.23 -12.42 11.97
C GLN A 173 2.16 -12.75 13.47
N GLY A 174 2.36 -14.01 13.86
CA GLY A 174 2.37 -14.45 15.25
C GLY A 174 1.05 -14.17 15.99
N ARG A 175 -0.11 -14.36 15.33
CA ARG A 175 -1.43 -14.20 15.94
C ARG A 175 -2.01 -15.54 16.34
N GLN A 176 -2.52 -15.60 17.57
CA GLN A 176 -3.17 -16.79 18.11
C GLN A 176 -4.54 -17.02 17.46
N MET A 177 -4.90 -18.31 17.36
CA MET A 177 -6.24 -18.74 16.99
C MET A 177 -6.96 -19.33 18.21
N PRO A 178 -8.30 -19.34 18.25
CA PRO A 178 -9.08 -19.93 19.37
C PRO A 178 -9.08 -21.46 19.37
N PHE A 179 -8.16 -22.10 18.65
CA PHE A 179 -7.95 -23.53 18.58
C PHE A 179 -6.45 -23.84 18.45
N GLU A 180 -6.01 -25.03 18.87
CA GLU A 180 -4.61 -25.42 18.74
C GLU A 180 -4.21 -25.58 17.27
N THR A 181 -3.15 -24.89 16.88
CA THR A 181 -2.59 -24.92 15.52
C THR A 181 -1.34 -25.78 15.41
N GLY A 182 -0.71 -26.09 16.55
CA GLY A 182 0.61 -26.75 16.62
C GLY A 182 1.78 -25.83 16.23
N TYR A 183 1.55 -24.53 16.08
CA TYR A 183 2.57 -23.52 15.78
C TYR A 183 2.95 -22.72 17.04
N ASP A 184 4.19 -22.25 17.07
CA ASP A 184 4.67 -21.33 18.09
C ASP A 184 4.64 -19.89 17.52
N GLU A 185 3.57 -19.16 17.84
CA GLU A 185 3.37 -17.79 17.40
C GLU A 185 4.40 -16.82 17.99
N ASN A 186 4.88 -17.09 19.22
CA ASN A 186 5.90 -16.27 19.87
C ASN A 186 7.25 -16.39 19.14
N ALA A 187 7.61 -17.58 18.68
CA ALA A 187 8.85 -17.76 17.91
C ALA A 187 8.86 -16.92 16.61
N VAL A 188 7.71 -16.69 16.00
CA VAL A 188 7.59 -15.82 14.82
C VAL A 188 7.91 -14.37 15.20
N LEU A 189 7.35 -13.85 16.30
CA LEU A 189 7.59 -12.49 16.76
C LEU A 189 9.05 -12.28 17.18
N GLU A 190 9.62 -13.23 17.95
CA GLU A 190 11.03 -13.21 18.36
C GLU A 190 11.98 -13.19 17.15
N GLN A 191 11.67 -13.94 16.09
CA GLN A 191 12.47 -13.91 14.88
C GLN A 191 12.44 -12.55 14.21
N TYR A 192 11.27 -11.92 14.10
CA TYR A 192 11.13 -10.60 13.48
C TYR A 192 11.78 -9.50 14.31
N GLU A 193 11.74 -9.61 15.62
CA GLU A 193 12.48 -8.73 16.52
C GLU A 193 13.99 -8.83 16.32
N LYS A 194 14.55 -10.06 16.25
CA LYS A 194 15.97 -10.31 15.95
C LYS A 194 16.40 -9.75 14.60
N TRP A 195 15.49 -9.67 13.63
CA TRP A 195 15.74 -9.05 12.32
C TRP A 195 15.50 -7.54 12.31
N ASN A 196 15.20 -6.95 13.45
CA ASN A 196 14.88 -5.54 13.58
C ASN A 196 13.74 -5.06 12.67
N ILE A 197 12.73 -5.92 12.48
CA ILE A 197 11.51 -5.56 11.73
C ILE A 197 10.75 -4.49 12.52
N LEU A 198 10.38 -3.40 11.82
CA LEU A 198 9.62 -2.31 12.42
C LEU A 198 8.13 -2.66 12.53
N ASN A 199 7.56 -3.23 11.47
CA ASN A 199 6.13 -3.50 11.39
C ASN A 199 5.82 -4.67 10.44
N MET A 200 4.59 -5.15 10.51
CA MET A 200 4.07 -6.23 9.66
C MET A 200 2.87 -5.74 8.85
N GLU A 201 2.86 -6.09 7.57
CA GLU A 201 1.80 -5.82 6.62
C GLU A 201 1.80 -6.91 5.52
N MET A 202 1.06 -6.78 4.42
CA MET A 202 0.85 -7.90 3.49
C MET A 202 1.07 -7.58 2.01
N GLU A 203 1.41 -6.33 1.60
CA GLU A 203 1.38 -5.91 0.20
C GLU A 203 2.61 -5.13 -0.28
N ALA A 204 3.36 -4.47 0.63
CA ALA A 204 4.44 -3.56 0.26
C ALA A 204 5.54 -4.22 -0.58
N GLU A 205 5.93 -5.46 -0.28
CA GLU A 205 6.96 -6.16 -1.04
C GLU A 205 6.55 -6.38 -2.51
N THR A 206 5.28 -6.67 -2.74
CA THR A 206 4.74 -6.85 -4.09
C THR A 206 4.74 -5.52 -4.85
N ILE A 207 4.26 -4.44 -4.22
CA ILE A 207 4.25 -3.10 -4.82
C ILE A 207 5.66 -2.63 -5.14
N PHE A 208 6.59 -2.70 -4.18
CA PHE A 208 7.98 -2.24 -4.36
C PHE A 208 8.71 -3.02 -5.46
N THR A 209 8.60 -4.35 -5.44
CA THR A 209 9.25 -5.20 -6.44
C THR A 209 8.72 -4.92 -7.84
N LEU A 210 7.40 -4.94 -8.04
CA LEU A 210 6.80 -4.76 -9.36
C LEU A 210 6.99 -3.34 -9.90
N ALA A 211 6.87 -2.33 -9.04
CA ALA A 211 7.12 -0.95 -9.43
C ALA A 211 8.57 -0.76 -9.88
N SER A 212 9.55 -1.25 -9.12
CA SER A 212 10.97 -1.17 -9.45
C SER A 212 11.29 -1.86 -10.78
N LEU A 213 10.78 -3.06 -11.02
CA LEU A 213 10.98 -3.78 -12.28
C LEU A 213 10.40 -3.06 -13.51
N ASN A 214 9.44 -2.17 -13.31
CA ASN A 214 8.77 -1.42 -14.37
C ASN A 214 9.13 0.08 -14.40
N ASN A 215 10.17 0.50 -13.67
CA ASN A 215 10.62 1.90 -13.58
C ASN A 215 9.52 2.86 -13.11
N VAL A 216 8.67 2.42 -12.16
CA VAL A 216 7.62 3.19 -11.51
C VAL A 216 8.06 3.49 -10.08
N LEU A 217 7.84 4.72 -9.60
CA LEU A 217 8.17 5.09 -8.23
C LEU A 217 7.17 4.44 -7.26
N SER A 218 7.67 4.01 -6.09
CA SER A 218 6.78 3.42 -5.08
C SER A 218 7.20 3.72 -3.65
N GLY A 219 6.21 3.74 -2.77
CA GLY A 219 6.41 3.92 -1.33
C GLY A 219 5.24 3.38 -0.53
N SER A 220 5.37 3.44 0.79
CA SER A 220 4.32 2.98 1.70
C SER A 220 4.27 3.85 2.95
N ILE A 221 3.06 4.27 3.31
CA ILE A 221 2.71 4.85 4.60
C ILE A 221 1.60 4.00 5.21
N CYS A 222 1.76 3.62 6.48
CA CYS A 222 0.77 2.83 7.21
C CYS A 222 0.39 3.52 8.51
N ALA A 223 -0.89 3.49 8.88
CA ALA A 223 -1.34 3.85 10.21
C ALA A 223 -1.19 2.63 11.14
N VAL A 224 -0.66 2.85 12.34
CA VAL A 224 -0.48 1.79 13.34
C VAL A 224 -1.82 1.43 13.96
N HIS A 225 -2.33 0.24 13.64
CA HIS A 225 -3.57 -0.31 14.20
C HIS A 225 -3.31 -1.11 15.47
N CYS A 226 -2.14 -1.71 15.60
CA CYS A 226 -1.79 -2.45 16.80
C CYS A 226 -0.29 -2.41 17.09
N ASN A 227 0.06 -2.53 18.38
CA ASN A 227 1.43 -2.75 18.82
C ASN A 227 1.54 -4.20 19.32
N ARG A 228 2.42 -4.98 18.69
CA ARG A 228 2.58 -6.41 18.96
C ARG A 228 3.44 -6.72 20.18
N ILE A 229 4.20 -5.71 20.66
CA ILE A 229 5.03 -5.85 21.86
C ILE A 229 4.21 -5.53 23.10
N THR A 230 3.41 -4.47 23.06
CA THR A 230 2.54 -4.08 24.19
C THR A 230 1.16 -4.74 24.17
N ASP A 231 0.90 -5.58 23.16
CA ASP A 231 -0.38 -6.28 22.92
C ASP A 231 -1.61 -5.34 22.88
N GLN A 232 -1.45 -4.19 22.22
CA GLN A 232 -2.49 -3.19 22.09
C GLN A 232 -3.11 -3.24 20.70
N TRP A 233 -4.42 -3.12 20.64
CA TRP A 233 -5.22 -2.98 19.40
C TRP A 233 -6.05 -1.70 19.46
N LEU A 234 -5.87 -0.81 18.49
CA LEU A 234 -6.65 0.42 18.37
C LEU A 234 -8.02 0.10 17.77
N VAL A 235 -9.07 0.21 18.57
CA VAL A 235 -10.45 -0.10 18.13
C VAL A 235 -10.95 0.98 17.16
N ASP A 236 -10.74 2.26 17.50
CA ASP A 236 -11.09 3.40 16.65
C ASP A 236 -9.86 3.90 15.88
N PHE A 237 -9.55 3.23 14.78
CA PHE A 237 -8.43 3.59 13.92
C PHE A 237 -8.80 4.55 12.76
N GLU A 238 -10.07 4.90 12.59
CA GLU A 238 -10.54 5.75 11.49
C GLU A 238 -9.88 7.14 11.47
N PRO A 239 -9.71 7.86 12.61
CA PRO A 239 -9.01 9.14 12.63
C PRO A 239 -7.58 9.04 12.10
N ALA A 240 -6.82 8.01 12.50
CA ALA A 240 -5.46 7.77 12.04
C ALA A 240 -5.42 7.44 10.53
N GLN A 241 -6.39 6.68 10.03
CA GLN A 241 -6.50 6.39 8.60
C GLN A 241 -6.82 7.64 7.78
N LYS A 242 -7.73 8.49 8.24
CA LYS A 242 -8.05 9.78 7.58
C LYS A 242 -6.82 10.68 7.51
N GLU A 243 -6.05 10.75 8.59
CA GLU A 243 -4.83 11.55 8.63
C GLU A 243 -3.74 10.97 7.71
N MET A 244 -3.59 9.64 7.65
CA MET A 244 -2.73 8.97 6.70
C MET A 244 -3.10 9.30 5.25
N CYS A 245 -4.39 9.29 4.90
CA CYS A 245 -4.86 9.65 3.56
C CYS A 245 -4.48 11.10 3.20
N ARG A 246 -4.67 12.06 4.11
CA ARG A 246 -4.25 13.46 3.91
C ARG A 246 -2.74 13.59 3.74
N THR A 247 -1.97 12.86 4.52
CA THR A 247 -0.50 12.85 4.44
C THR A 247 -0.02 12.28 3.12
N ALA A 248 -0.64 11.19 2.65
CA ALA A 248 -0.32 10.58 1.35
C ALA A 248 -0.66 11.51 0.17
N LEU A 249 -1.76 12.26 0.23
CA LEU A 249 -2.10 13.27 -0.78
C LEU A 249 -1.07 14.41 -0.82
N ALA A 250 -0.69 14.95 0.34
CA ALA A 250 0.34 15.99 0.43
C ALA A 250 1.71 15.50 -0.09
N ALA A 251 2.07 14.25 0.19
CA ALA A 251 3.27 13.64 -0.36
C ALA A 251 3.18 13.44 -1.87
N GLY A 252 2.04 13.00 -2.39
CA GLY A 252 1.78 12.85 -3.83
C GLY A 252 1.90 14.17 -4.59
N GLU A 253 1.41 15.27 -4.02
CA GLU A 253 1.57 16.60 -4.60
C GLU A 253 3.04 17.02 -4.73
N LYS A 254 3.85 16.81 -3.65
CA LYS A 254 5.28 17.08 -3.66
C LYS A 254 5.99 16.22 -4.73
N LEU A 255 5.70 14.94 -4.75
CA LEU A 255 6.26 14.00 -5.70
C LEU A 255 5.97 14.41 -7.15
N TYR A 256 4.73 14.79 -7.45
CA TYR A 256 4.33 15.25 -8.77
C TYR A 256 5.10 16.48 -9.22
N LYS A 257 5.21 17.51 -8.36
CA LYS A 257 5.86 18.78 -8.67
C LYS A 257 7.38 18.69 -8.74
N GLU A 258 7.99 17.91 -7.86
CA GLU A 258 9.44 17.93 -7.67
C GLU A 258 10.17 16.83 -8.45
N TYR A 259 9.50 15.71 -8.76
CA TYR A 259 10.17 14.54 -9.36
C TYR A 259 9.55 14.10 -10.69
N LEU A 260 8.21 14.12 -10.83
CA LEU A 260 7.58 13.67 -12.08
C LEU A 260 7.49 14.78 -13.12
N HIS A 261 7.27 16.02 -12.71
CA HIS A 261 7.11 17.18 -13.59
C HIS A 261 8.00 18.35 -13.14
N ARG A 262 9.28 18.04 -12.92
CA ARG A 262 10.28 19.05 -12.56
C ARG A 262 10.43 20.06 -13.70
N LYS A 263 10.01 21.31 -13.45
CA LYS A 263 10.20 22.44 -14.40
C LYS A 263 11.63 22.94 -14.38
#